data_4030ef90fe6398e18ec04b5cb02b9e76
#
_entry.id   4030ef90fe6398e18ec04b5cb02b9e76
#
_cell.length_a   1.000
_cell.length_b   1.000
_cell.length_c   1.000
_cell.angle_alpha   90.00
_cell.angle_beta   90.00
_cell.angle_gamma   90.00
#
_symmetry.space_group_name_H-M   'P 1'
#
loop_
_entity.id
_entity.type
_entity.pdbx_description
1 polymer ?
#
loop_
_entity_poly.entity_id
_entity_poly.type
_entity_poly.pdbx_seq_one_letter_code
_entity_poly.pdbx_strand_id
1 'polypeptide(L)'
;SYIKKNIYEKLNNIFENRNNKNSKFINNSRIGNLKFNNEKKYSENEFPQQSIRLLGLARYWNIINYFFVYKNDLEENWDKVLLEFIPKFANSSDVSEYHLVVQELSSKLYDCHSMVRSDILDEKVFGRFTPNFRIEYIDTTFIISKIRTEKYDDKQLKVGDIILKMNNEPLKERYDELNKVFKGANPPSERRIINPYLLSNTDNQMSLVILRDGV
;
A
#
# COMPACT_ATOMS: atom_id res chain seq x y z
N SER A 1 -27.98 -33.59 10.69
CA SER A 1 -28.74 -32.34 10.88
C SER A 1 -29.12 -31.80 9.52
N TYR A 2 -30.31 -31.18 9.43
CA TYR A 2 -30.89 -30.62 8.20
C TYR A 2 -29.95 -29.60 7.52
N ILE A 3 -29.24 -28.80 8.31
CA ILE A 3 -28.25 -27.80 7.82
C ILE A 3 -27.08 -28.49 7.10
N LYS A 4 -26.56 -29.59 7.61
CA LYS A 4 -25.47 -30.33 6.96
C LYS A 4 -25.87 -30.91 5.61
N LYS A 5 -27.12 -31.42 5.51
CA LYS A 5 -27.62 -32.00 4.26
C LYS A 5 -27.80 -30.90 3.17
N ASN A 6 -28.39 -29.77 3.51
CA ASN A 6 -28.60 -28.66 2.58
C ASN A 6 -27.27 -28.07 2.07
N ILE A 7 -26.27 -27.90 2.96
CA ILE A 7 -24.95 -27.43 2.57
C ILE A 7 -24.26 -28.46 1.64
N TYR A 8 -24.33 -29.75 1.98
CA TYR A 8 -23.74 -30.78 1.15
C TYR A 8 -24.36 -30.82 -0.25
N GLU A 9 -25.69 -30.77 -0.37
CA GLU A 9 -26.39 -30.75 -1.65
C GLU A 9 -25.98 -29.52 -2.49
N LYS A 10 -25.88 -28.33 -1.88
CA LYS A 10 -25.42 -27.11 -2.56
C LYS A 10 -23.96 -27.23 -3.05
N LEU A 11 -23.07 -27.72 -2.20
CA LEU A 11 -21.66 -27.92 -2.56
C LEU A 11 -21.51 -28.96 -3.69
N ASN A 12 -22.27 -30.04 -3.61
CA ASN A 12 -22.25 -31.06 -4.66
C ASN A 12 -22.80 -30.53 -5.99
N ASN A 13 -23.86 -29.75 -5.94
CA ASN A 13 -24.41 -29.09 -7.16
C ASN A 13 -23.38 -28.13 -7.77
N ILE A 14 -22.69 -27.32 -6.97
CA ILE A 14 -21.61 -26.43 -7.44
C ILE A 14 -20.48 -27.27 -8.05
N PHE A 15 -20.10 -28.37 -7.42
CA PHE A 15 -19.03 -29.25 -7.89
C PHE A 15 -19.37 -29.90 -9.23
N GLU A 16 -20.58 -30.42 -9.41
CA GLU A 16 -21.02 -31.11 -10.63
C GLU A 16 -21.26 -30.14 -11.79
N ASN A 17 -21.75 -28.94 -11.50
CA ASN A 17 -22.08 -27.93 -12.51
C ASN A 17 -20.97 -26.90 -12.75
N ARG A 18 -19.80 -27.07 -12.12
CA ARG A 18 -18.67 -26.17 -12.33
C ARG A 18 -18.19 -26.20 -13.80
N ASN A 19 -17.84 -25.03 -14.32
CA ASN A 19 -17.22 -24.95 -15.63
C ASN A 19 -15.76 -25.42 -15.56
N ASN A 20 -15.50 -26.62 -16.08
CA ASN A 20 -14.15 -27.22 -16.13
C ASN A 20 -13.38 -26.83 -17.42
N LYS A 21 -13.92 -25.96 -18.26
CA LYS A 21 -13.22 -25.53 -19.47
C LYS A 21 -12.14 -24.51 -19.11
N ASN A 22 -10.99 -24.61 -19.76
CA ASN A 22 -9.93 -23.62 -19.62
C ASN A 22 -10.44 -22.23 -20.02
N SER A 23 -10.30 -21.26 -19.15
CA SER A 23 -10.63 -19.87 -19.48
C SER A 23 -9.60 -19.33 -20.46
N LYS A 24 -10.04 -18.57 -21.45
CA LYS A 24 -9.17 -17.86 -22.39
C LYS A 24 -8.38 -16.74 -21.71
N PHE A 25 -8.95 -16.13 -20.66
CA PHE A 25 -8.42 -14.92 -20.03
C PHE A 25 -7.85 -15.16 -18.66
N ILE A 26 -8.28 -16.19 -17.94
CA ILE A 26 -7.91 -16.45 -16.55
C ILE A 26 -7.44 -17.89 -16.40
N ASN A 27 -6.24 -18.08 -15.88
CA ASN A 27 -5.69 -19.37 -15.52
C ASN A 27 -5.16 -19.33 -14.08
N ASN A 28 -5.06 -20.49 -13.45
CA ASN A 28 -4.39 -20.62 -12.17
C ASN A 28 -2.90 -20.93 -12.38
N SER A 29 -2.06 -20.31 -11.57
CA SER A 29 -0.66 -20.73 -11.43
C SER A 29 -0.59 -22.08 -10.71
N ARG A 30 0.59 -22.72 -10.72
CA ARG A 30 0.82 -23.98 -9.98
C ARG A 30 0.48 -23.89 -8.49
N ILE A 31 0.60 -22.71 -7.88
CA ILE A 31 0.30 -22.44 -6.46
C ILE A 31 -1.08 -21.81 -6.25
N GLY A 32 -1.94 -21.83 -7.26
CA GLY A 32 -3.32 -21.34 -7.16
C GLY A 32 -3.52 -19.85 -7.43
N ASN A 33 -2.45 -19.04 -7.60
CA ASN A 33 -2.60 -17.63 -7.93
C ASN A 33 -3.19 -17.45 -9.33
N LEU A 34 -4.08 -16.49 -9.46
CA LEU A 34 -4.69 -16.12 -10.74
C LEU A 34 -3.66 -15.51 -11.68
N LYS A 35 -3.73 -15.91 -12.94
CA LYS A 35 -3.00 -15.29 -14.06
C LYS A 35 -4.00 -14.77 -15.06
N PHE A 36 -3.91 -13.46 -15.34
CA PHE A 36 -4.72 -12.81 -16.39
C PHE A 36 -3.95 -12.84 -17.69
N ASN A 37 -4.48 -13.56 -18.69
CA ASN A 37 -3.83 -13.77 -19.99
C ASN A 37 -4.62 -13.04 -21.07
N ASN A 38 -3.94 -12.81 -22.21
CA ASN A 38 -4.53 -12.19 -23.39
C ASN A 38 -5.13 -10.79 -23.17
N GLU A 39 -4.75 -10.11 -22.10
CA GLU A 39 -5.05 -8.71 -21.92
C GLU A 39 -3.97 -7.83 -22.55
N LYS A 40 -4.39 -6.77 -23.25
CA LYS A 40 -3.45 -5.79 -23.79
C LYS A 40 -2.73 -5.10 -22.64
N LYS A 41 -1.40 -5.13 -22.67
CA LYS A 41 -0.54 -4.39 -21.76
C LYS A 41 -0.36 -2.96 -22.27
N TYR A 42 -0.31 -2.00 -21.36
CA TYR A 42 -0.10 -0.57 -21.62
C TYR A 42 1.12 -0.04 -20.83
N SER A 43 2.15 -0.89 -20.69
CA SER A 43 3.31 -0.65 -19.84
C SER A 43 4.34 0.33 -20.44
N GLU A 44 4.12 0.83 -21.64
CA GLU A 44 5.08 1.69 -22.35
C GLU A 44 5.04 3.15 -21.88
N ASN A 45 4.04 3.54 -21.09
CA ASN A 45 3.87 4.91 -20.64
C ASN A 45 3.45 4.92 -19.15
N GLU A 46 4.30 5.49 -18.32
CA GLU A 46 4.06 5.62 -16.86
C GLU A 46 2.93 6.62 -16.55
N PHE A 47 2.65 7.56 -17.45
CA PHE A 47 1.52 8.47 -17.37
C PHE A 47 0.68 8.38 -18.64
N PRO A 48 -0.16 7.34 -18.77
CA PRO A 48 -0.97 7.15 -19.97
C PRO A 48 -2.11 8.17 -20.04
N GLN A 49 -2.67 8.33 -21.23
CA GLN A 49 -3.84 9.19 -21.43
C GLN A 49 -5.02 8.77 -20.53
N GLN A 50 -5.89 9.73 -20.20
CA GLN A 50 -7.01 9.59 -19.27
C GLN A 50 -7.85 8.31 -19.48
N SER A 51 -8.19 7.98 -20.75
CA SER A 51 -8.98 6.78 -21.07
C SER A 51 -8.28 5.48 -20.66
N ILE A 52 -6.96 5.42 -20.71
CA ILE A 52 -6.18 4.25 -20.31
C ILE A 52 -6.05 4.21 -18.78
N ARG A 53 -5.92 5.36 -18.11
CA ARG A 53 -5.95 5.42 -16.64
C ARG A 53 -7.29 4.91 -16.10
N LEU A 54 -8.41 5.36 -16.68
CA LEU A 54 -9.75 4.88 -16.31
C LEU A 54 -9.97 3.40 -16.63
N LEU A 55 -9.41 2.89 -17.74
CA LEU A 55 -9.41 1.46 -18.04
C LEU A 55 -8.62 0.66 -16.98
N GLY A 56 -7.49 1.20 -16.51
CA GLY A 56 -6.70 0.62 -15.42
C GLY A 56 -7.50 0.52 -14.13
N LEU A 57 -8.19 1.60 -13.75
CA LEU A 57 -9.08 1.63 -12.59
C LEU A 57 -10.19 0.57 -12.72
N ALA A 58 -10.88 0.53 -13.86
CA ALA A 58 -11.97 -0.43 -14.09
C ALA A 58 -11.48 -1.89 -14.03
N ARG A 59 -10.30 -2.18 -14.58
CA ARG A 59 -9.68 -3.52 -14.49
C ARG A 59 -9.34 -3.89 -13.06
N TYR A 60 -8.68 -2.99 -12.32
CA TYR A 60 -8.34 -3.23 -10.92
C TYR A 60 -9.60 -3.45 -10.08
N TRP A 61 -10.62 -2.58 -10.24
CA TRP A 61 -11.88 -2.72 -9.54
C TRP A 61 -12.54 -4.09 -9.80
N ASN A 62 -12.57 -4.54 -11.07
CA ASN A 62 -13.13 -5.85 -11.44
C ASN A 62 -12.34 -7.01 -10.80
N ILE A 63 -11.01 -6.95 -10.82
CA ILE A 63 -10.17 -7.98 -10.21
C ILE A 63 -10.52 -8.13 -8.72
N ILE A 64 -10.59 -7.03 -8.00
CA ILE A 64 -10.95 -7.05 -6.58
C ILE A 64 -12.38 -7.51 -6.38
N ASN A 65 -13.32 -6.98 -7.18
CA ASN A 65 -14.73 -7.32 -7.07
C ASN A 65 -15.03 -8.81 -7.21
N TYR A 66 -14.32 -9.50 -8.11
CA TYR A 66 -14.58 -10.91 -8.41
C TYR A 66 -13.63 -11.89 -7.70
N PHE A 67 -12.43 -11.47 -7.32
CA PHE A 67 -11.40 -12.42 -6.86
C PHE A 67 -10.83 -12.11 -5.48
N PHE A 68 -11.08 -10.94 -4.88
CA PHE A 68 -10.61 -10.66 -3.54
C PHE A 68 -11.54 -11.27 -2.50
N VAL A 69 -11.05 -12.27 -1.79
CA VAL A 69 -11.86 -13.08 -0.86
C VAL A 69 -12.41 -12.26 0.32
N TYR A 70 -11.71 -11.21 0.73
CA TYR A 70 -12.10 -10.33 1.85
C TYR A 70 -12.84 -9.07 1.41
N LYS A 71 -13.35 -9.02 0.16
CA LYS A 71 -14.06 -7.84 -0.36
C LYS A 71 -15.24 -7.40 0.53
N ASN A 72 -15.95 -8.36 1.09
CA ASN A 72 -17.13 -8.07 1.94
C ASN A 72 -16.76 -7.64 3.37
N ASP A 73 -15.50 -7.79 3.74
CA ASP A 73 -14.96 -7.39 5.05
C ASP A 73 -14.24 -6.04 4.99
N LEU A 74 -14.19 -5.39 3.80
CA LEU A 74 -13.63 -4.06 3.65
C LEU A 74 -14.48 -3.03 4.40
N GLU A 75 -13.82 -2.03 4.99
CA GLU A 75 -14.50 -0.94 5.71
C GLU A 75 -15.42 -0.12 4.80
N GLU A 76 -15.03 0.04 3.53
CA GLU A 76 -15.79 0.79 2.55
C GLU A 76 -16.41 -0.15 1.50
N ASN A 77 -17.63 0.20 1.07
CA ASN A 77 -18.27 -0.49 -0.05
C ASN A 77 -17.44 -0.30 -1.32
N TRP A 78 -17.08 -1.40 -1.99
CA TRP A 78 -16.17 -1.38 -3.13
C TRP A 78 -16.71 -0.59 -4.35
N ASP A 79 -18.03 -0.51 -4.52
CA ASP A 79 -18.65 0.33 -5.56
C ASP A 79 -18.46 1.83 -5.25
N LYS A 80 -18.53 2.23 -3.97
CA LYS A 80 -18.24 3.61 -3.57
C LYS A 80 -16.79 3.97 -3.80
N VAL A 81 -15.86 3.06 -3.55
CA VAL A 81 -14.44 3.24 -3.87
C VAL A 81 -14.25 3.52 -5.36
N LEU A 82 -14.94 2.76 -6.25
CA LEU A 82 -14.87 3.05 -7.69
C LEU A 82 -15.29 4.49 -8.00
N LEU A 83 -16.44 4.91 -7.47
CA LEU A 83 -16.98 6.27 -7.71
C LEU A 83 -16.06 7.37 -7.18
N GLU A 84 -15.43 7.15 -6.01
CA GLU A 84 -14.42 8.07 -5.45
C GLU A 84 -13.20 8.22 -6.36
N PHE A 85 -12.72 7.10 -6.93
CA PHE A 85 -11.47 7.09 -7.68
C PHE A 85 -11.60 7.48 -9.16
N ILE A 86 -12.81 7.43 -9.76
CA ILE A 86 -13.01 7.90 -11.13
C ILE A 86 -12.47 9.33 -11.35
N PRO A 87 -12.87 10.35 -10.57
CA PRO A 87 -12.34 11.70 -10.76
C PRO A 87 -10.84 11.82 -10.44
N LYS A 88 -10.30 11.08 -9.47
CA LYS A 88 -8.87 11.08 -9.14
C LYS A 88 -8.03 10.57 -10.31
N PHE A 89 -8.41 9.43 -10.91
CA PHE A 89 -7.75 8.85 -12.06
C PHE A 89 -7.90 9.72 -13.33
N ALA A 90 -9.05 10.34 -13.51
CA ALA A 90 -9.31 11.21 -14.65
C ALA A 90 -8.48 12.50 -14.61
N ASN A 91 -8.37 13.12 -13.44
CA ASN A 91 -7.85 14.47 -13.27
C ASN A 91 -6.39 14.52 -12.78
N SER A 92 -5.72 13.39 -12.56
CA SER A 92 -4.29 13.39 -12.23
C SER A 92 -3.53 14.23 -13.26
N SER A 93 -2.76 15.21 -12.79
CA SER A 93 -2.09 16.20 -13.62
C SER A 93 -0.73 15.75 -14.14
N ASP A 94 -0.07 14.85 -13.40
CA ASP A 94 1.25 14.33 -13.74
C ASP A 94 1.43 12.87 -13.29
N VAL A 95 2.60 12.30 -13.59
CA VAL A 95 2.95 10.92 -13.28
C VAL A 95 3.01 10.65 -11.78
N SER A 96 3.50 11.61 -10.99
CA SER A 96 3.65 11.44 -9.53
C SER A 96 2.29 11.38 -8.85
N GLU A 97 1.40 12.30 -9.21
CA GLU A 97 0.02 12.32 -8.73
C GLU A 97 -0.74 11.04 -9.13
N TYR A 98 -0.59 10.61 -10.40
CA TYR A 98 -1.24 9.38 -10.87
C TYR A 98 -0.78 8.16 -10.08
N HIS A 99 0.53 7.98 -9.89
CA HIS A 99 1.07 6.86 -9.12
C HIS A 99 0.67 6.91 -7.64
N LEU A 100 0.57 8.11 -7.06
CA LEU A 100 0.08 8.30 -5.70
C LEU A 100 -1.39 7.90 -5.57
N VAL A 101 -2.22 8.28 -6.54
CA VAL A 101 -3.64 7.86 -6.60
C VAL A 101 -3.78 6.34 -6.75
N VAL A 102 -2.91 5.69 -7.54
CA VAL A 102 -2.88 4.22 -7.63
C VAL A 102 -2.48 3.59 -6.29
N GLN A 103 -1.50 4.17 -5.59
CA GLN A 103 -1.10 3.71 -4.24
C GLN A 103 -2.25 3.89 -3.24
N GLU A 104 -2.94 5.03 -3.28
CA GLU A 104 -4.11 5.29 -2.42
C GLU A 104 -5.24 4.28 -2.69
N LEU A 105 -5.56 3.98 -3.97
CA LEU A 105 -6.52 2.94 -4.32
C LEU A 105 -6.11 1.56 -3.77
N SER A 106 -4.84 1.23 -3.91
CA SER A 106 -4.28 -0.03 -3.39
C SER A 106 -4.45 -0.15 -1.87
N SER A 107 -4.32 0.95 -1.14
CA SER A 107 -4.46 0.99 0.32
C SER A 107 -5.88 0.69 0.81
N LYS A 108 -6.91 0.90 -0.03
CA LYS A 108 -8.31 0.60 0.31
C LYS A 108 -8.59 -0.89 0.55
N LEU A 109 -7.64 -1.76 0.23
CA LEU A 109 -7.76 -3.20 0.53
C LEU A 109 -7.33 -3.57 1.94
N TYR A 110 -6.70 -2.66 2.69
CA TYR A 110 -6.14 -2.93 4.03
C TYR A 110 -5.24 -4.17 4.07
N ASP A 111 -4.54 -4.44 2.96
CA ASP A 111 -3.63 -5.58 2.81
C ASP A 111 -2.20 -5.08 2.66
N CYS A 112 -1.31 -5.51 3.55
CA CYS A 112 0.10 -5.15 3.53
C CYS A 112 0.88 -5.66 2.30
N HIS A 113 0.30 -6.54 1.49
CA HIS A 113 0.86 -7.00 0.23
C HIS A 113 0.37 -6.18 -0.97
N SER A 114 -0.65 -5.33 -0.77
CA SER A 114 -1.19 -4.45 -1.79
C SER A 114 -0.40 -3.15 -1.84
N MET A 115 0.76 -3.18 -2.49
CA MET A 115 1.67 -2.05 -2.61
C MET A 115 2.02 -1.77 -4.08
N VAL A 116 2.09 -0.49 -4.41
CA VAL A 116 2.58 -0.03 -5.71
C VAL A 116 4.11 0.08 -5.64
N ARG A 117 4.80 -0.58 -6.55
CA ARG A 117 6.24 -0.37 -6.74
C ARG A 117 6.42 0.67 -7.83
N SER A 118 6.98 1.79 -7.48
CA SER A 118 7.16 2.93 -8.39
C SER A 118 8.43 3.69 -8.05
N ASP A 119 9.37 3.68 -8.99
CA ASP A 119 10.58 4.50 -8.89
C ASP A 119 10.23 5.99 -8.80
N ILE A 120 9.14 6.42 -9.44
CA ILE A 120 8.65 7.80 -9.37
C ILE A 120 8.24 8.18 -7.95
N LEU A 121 7.48 7.31 -7.26
CA LEU A 121 7.10 7.57 -5.86
C LEU A 121 8.32 7.56 -4.94
N ASP A 122 9.22 6.60 -5.12
CA ASP A 122 10.42 6.47 -4.30
C ASP A 122 11.38 7.65 -4.51
N GLU A 123 11.49 8.18 -5.74
CA GLU A 123 12.42 9.29 -6.03
C GLU A 123 11.81 10.66 -5.70
N LYS A 124 10.57 10.89 -6.09
CA LYS A 124 10.00 12.26 -6.12
C LYS A 124 9.03 12.54 -4.98
N VAL A 125 8.41 11.52 -4.40
CA VAL A 125 7.36 11.71 -3.39
C VAL A 125 7.87 11.31 -2.01
N PHE A 126 8.32 10.07 -1.85
CA PHE A 126 8.72 9.57 -0.54
C PHE A 126 10.20 9.79 -0.23
N GLY A 127 11.05 9.79 -1.26
CA GLY A 127 12.50 9.87 -1.15
C GLY A 127 13.17 8.50 -1.00
N ARG A 128 14.41 8.40 -1.51
CA ARG A 128 15.23 7.16 -1.49
C ARG A 128 16.25 7.12 -0.34
N PHE A 129 16.56 8.28 0.24
CA PHE A 129 17.57 8.35 1.29
C PHE A 129 16.92 8.07 2.64
N THR A 130 17.42 7.06 3.31
CA THR A 130 16.94 6.67 4.65
C THR A 130 18.10 6.71 5.64
N PRO A 131 17.87 7.12 6.89
CA PRO A 131 18.93 7.17 7.89
C PRO A 131 19.38 5.78 8.31
N ASN A 132 20.55 5.73 8.93
CA ASN A 132 21.19 4.51 9.41
C ASN A 132 20.69 4.03 10.77
N PHE A 133 19.49 4.44 11.17
CA PHE A 133 18.86 3.98 12.39
C PHE A 133 17.44 3.48 12.12
N ARG A 134 16.85 2.83 13.11
CA ARG A 134 15.45 2.41 13.09
C ARG A 134 14.70 3.14 14.17
N ILE A 135 13.44 3.44 13.88
CA ILE A 135 12.50 3.97 14.84
C ILE A 135 11.38 2.97 15.10
N GLU A 136 10.78 3.10 16.27
CA GLU A 136 9.53 2.44 16.61
C GLU A 136 8.52 3.48 17.07
N TYR A 137 7.25 3.26 16.73
CA TYR A 137 6.13 4.09 17.14
C TYR A 137 5.45 3.44 18.34
N ILE A 138 5.68 4.00 19.53
CA ILE A 138 5.19 3.49 20.81
C ILE A 138 4.45 4.63 21.50
N ASP A 139 3.21 4.39 21.93
CA ASP A 139 2.37 5.34 22.66
C ASP A 139 2.41 6.77 22.08
N THR A 140 2.17 6.88 20.78
CA THR A 140 2.20 8.14 20.01
C THR A 140 3.59 8.79 19.84
N THR A 141 4.66 8.11 20.22
CA THR A 141 6.02 8.63 20.25
C THR A 141 6.92 7.85 19.28
N PHE A 142 7.76 8.54 18.53
CA PHE A 142 8.73 7.95 17.60
C PHE A 142 10.12 7.87 18.26
N ILE A 143 10.53 6.67 18.62
CA ILE A 143 11.75 6.43 19.41
C ILE A 143 12.79 5.74 18.54
N ILE A 144 14.04 6.18 18.60
CA ILE A 144 15.17 5.47 18.00
C ILE A 144 15.37 4.15 18.72
N SER A 145 15.06 3.04 18.06
CA SER A 145 15.17 1.69 18.63
C SER A 145 16.49 1.00 18.32
N LYS A 146 17.14 1.39 17.24
CA LYS A 146 18.44 0.78 16.82
C LYS A 146 19.21 1.70 15.89
N ILE A 147 20.52 1.83 16.11
CA ILE A 147 21.49 2.45 15.21
C ILE A 147 22.23 1.33 14.48
N ARG A 148 22.31 1.37 13.14
CA ARG A 148 22.72 0.22 12.29
C ARG A 148 24.22 0.10 12.05
N THR A 149 24.98 1.20 12.09
CA THR A 149 26.43 1.16 11.86
C THR A 149 27.20 2.16 12.71
N GLU A 150 28.39 1.75 13.16
CA GLU A 150 29.37 2.62 13.80
C GLU A 150 30.07 3.60 12.83
N LYS A 151 29.82 3.44 11.50
CA LYS A 151 30.47 4.23 10.44
C LYS A 151 30.01 5.69 10.36
N TYR A 152 28.83 5.98 10.83
CA TYR A 152 28.39 7.35 11.07
C TYR A 152 28.61 7.61 12.54
N ASP A 153 29.75 8.23 12.84
CA ASP A 153 30.06 8.78 14.16
C ASP A 153 29.14 9.98 14.44
N ASP A 154 27.84 9.71 14.35
CA ASP A 154 26.81 10.63 14.78
C ASP A 154 26.71 10.48 16.30
N LYS A 155 27.78 10.97 16.96
CA LYS A 155 27.82 11.10 18.44
C LYS A 155 26.63 11.85 18.99
N GLN A 156 25.80 12.37 18.10
CA GLN A 156 24.62 13.16 18.43
C GLN A 156 23.41 12.29 18.71
N LEU A 157 23.17 11.16 18.00
CA LEU A 157 21.99 10.32 18.18
C LEU A 157 22.25 9.10 19.08
N LYS A 158 21.26 8.75 19.91
CA LYS A 158 21.30 7.58 20.79
C LYS A 158 20.02 6.77 20.69
N VAL A 159 20.11 5.48 20.96
CA VAL A 159 18.93 4.65 21.21
C VAL A 159 18.18 5.24 22.41
N GLY A 160 16.88 5.40 22.27
CA GLY A 160 16.02 6.05 23.25
C GLY A 160 15.69 7.52 22.93
N ASP A 161 16.40 8.17 21.99
CA ASP A 161 16.01 9.51 21.54
C ASP A 161 14.63 9.49 20.91
N ILE A 162 13.82 10.49 21.23
CA ILE A 162 12.50 10.71 20.66
C ILE A 162 12.63 11.70 19.50
N ILE A 163 12.16 11.35 18.33
CA ILE A 163 12.15 12.25 17.18
C ILE A 163 10.83 13.02 17.14
N LEU A 164 10.93 14.34 17.23
CA LEU A 164 9.79 15.25 17.20
C LEU A 164 9.52 15.75 15.78
N LYS A 165 10.59 16.13 15.04
CA LYS A 165 10.49 16.69 13.71
C LYS A 165 11.58 16.15 12.80
N MET A 166 11.28 16.10 11.50
CA MET A 166 12.22 15.89 10.41
C MET A 166 12.06 17.02 9.37
N ASN A 167 13.16 17.70 9.03
CA ASN A 167 13.16 18.83 8.09
C ASN A 167 12.11 19.90 8.44
N ASN A 168 11.99 20.23 9.73
CA ASN A 168 10.98 21.14 10.30
C ASN A 168 9.52 20.65 10.31
N GLU A 169 9.23 19.52 9.67
CA GLU A 169 7.91 18.89 9.68
C GLU A 169 7.75 18.04 10.96
N PRO A 170 6.65 18.19 11.75
CA PRO A 170 6.34 17.28 12.84
C PRO A 170 6.21 15.84 12.34
N LEU A 171 6.93 14.91 12.97
CA LEU A 171 6.96 13.51 12.50
C LEU A 171 5.58 12.84 12.60
N LYS A 172 4.75 13.30 13.52
CA LYS A 172 3.36 12.84 13.66
C LYS A 172 2.49 13.25 12.46
N GLU A 173 2.63 14.48 11.98
CA GLU A 173 1.89 14.96 10.80
C GLU A 173 2.30 14.18 9.56
N ARG A 174 3.60 13.97 9.37
CA ARG A 174 4.12 13.13 8.30
C ARG A 174 3.61 11.69 8.38
N TYR A 175 3.55 11.12 9.57
CA TYR A 175 2.96 9.78 9.77
C TYR A 175 1.48 9.76 9.34
N ASP A 176 0.70 10.78 9.72
CA ASP A 176 -0.71 10.85 9.39
C ASP A 176 -0.96 11.00 7.88
N GLU A 177 -0.11 11.76 7.18
CA GLU A 177 -0.17 11.86 5.72
C GLU A 177 0.18 10.52 5.04
N LEU A 178 1.25 9.86 5.46
CA LEU A 178 1.59 8.53 4.96
C LEU A 178 0.50 7.51 5.25
N ASN A 179 -0.17 7.64 6.39
CA ASN A 179 -1.27 6.75 6.77
C ASN A 179 -2.53 6.90 5.90
N LYS A 180 -2.64 7.96 5.11
CA LYS A 180 -3.72 8.09 4.11
C LYS A 180 -3.50 7.19 2.90
N VAL A 181 -2.23 6.94 2.56
CA VAL A 181 -1.84 6.21 1.34
C VAL A 181 -1.27 4.81 1.61
N PHE A 182 -0.96 4.50 2.87
CA PHE A 182 -0.49 3.18 3.29
C PHE A 182 -1.38 2.64 4.40
N LYS A 183 -2.10 1.57 4.10
CA LYS A 183 -2.96 0.89 5.05
C LYS A 183 -2.53 -0.56 5.23
N GLY A 184 -2.67 -1.05 6.45
CA GLY A 184 -2.44 -2.44 6.80
C GLY A 184 -3.67 -3.08 7.43
N ALA A 185 -3.70 -4.40 7.52
CA ALA A 185 -4.81 -5.14 8.11
C ALA A 185 -5.03 -4.86 9.62
N ASN A 186 -4.05 -4.26 10.27
CA ASN A 186 -4.10 -3.87 11.68
C ASN A 186 -3.01 -2.83 11.99
N PRO A 187 -3.09 -2.12 13.12
CA PRO A 187 -2.12 -1.08 13.47
C PRO A 187 -0.65 -1.52 13.47
N PRO A 188 -0.26 -2.71 13.93
CA PRO A 188 1.13 -3.17 13.82
C PRO A 188 1.60 -3.35 12.37
N SER A 189 0.76 -3.93 11.50
CA SER A 189 1.12 -4.10 10.08
C SER A 189 1.20 -2.76 9.34
N GLU A 190 0.31 -1.83 9.67
CA GLU A 190 0.30 -0.47 9.14
C GLU A 190 1.59 0.28 9.49
N ARG A 191 1.99 0.28 10.77
CA ARG A 191 3.28 0.86 11.20
C ARG A 191 4.47 0.24 10.46
N ARG A 192 4.45 -1.07 10.25
CA ARG A 192 5.52 -1.78 9.52
C ARG A 192 5.64 -1.32 8.07
N ILE A 193 4.51 -1.00 7.42
CA ILE A 193 4.49 -0.48 6.04
C ILE A 193 4.98 0.97 6.01
N ILE A 194 4.52 1.82 6.93
CA ILE A 194 4.82 3.26 6.96
C ILE A 194 6.26 3.54 7.40
N ASN A 195 6.79 2.79 8.36
CA ASN A 195 8.12 3.06 8.94
C ASN A 195 9.27 3.23 7.91
N PRO A 196 9.36 2.46 6.82
CA PRO A 196 10.40 2.69 5.81
C PRO A 196 10.32 4.07 5.14
N TYR A 197 9.11 4.61 4.98
CA TYR A 197 8.86 5.88 4.30
C TYR A 197 8.88 7.08 5.26
N LEU A 198 8.66 6.84 6.54
CA LEU A 198 8.52 7.91 7.53
C LEU A 198 9.78 8.78 7.66
N LEU A 199 10.96 8.17 7.54
CA LEU A 199 12.25 8.85 7.56
C LEU A 199 12.93 8.91 6.19
N SER A 200 12.21 8.56 5.11
CA SER A 200 12.75 8.70 3.77
C SER A 200 12.80 10.18 3.37
N ASN A 201 13.82 10.55 2.61
CA ASN A 201 14.05 11.91 2.14
C ASN A 201 14.48 11.91 0.68
N THR A 202 14.14 12.95 -0.05
CA THR A 202 14.61 13.17 -1.42
C THR A 202 16.07 13.61 -1.46
N ASP A 203 16.56 14.25 -0.39
CA ASP A 203 17.94 14.67 -0.22
C ASP A 203 18.72 13.70 0.66
N ASN A 204 20.02 13.64 0.47
CA ASN A 204 20.93 12.83 1.30
C ASN A 204 21.23 13.42 2.68
N GLN A 205 20.69 14.59 2.99
CA GLN A 205 20.79 15.26 4.27
C GLN A 205 19.41 15.47 4.85
N MET A 206 19.29 15.34 6.17
CA MET A 206 18.07 15.65 6.90
C MET A 206 18.39 16.30 8.24
N SER A 207 17.54 17.19 8.69
CA SER A 207 17.59 17.74 10.05
C SER A 207 16.59 17.02 10.93
N LEU A 208 16.96 16.77 12.19
CA LEU A 208 16.09 16.15 13.18
C LEU A 208 15.99 17.04 14.40
N VAL A 209 14.79 17.18 14.94
CA VAL A 209 14.57 17.72 16.27
C VAL A 209 14.26 16.53 17.17
N ILE A 210 15.10 16.33 18.19
CA ILE A 210 14.98 15.21 19.12
C ILE A 210 14.70 15.72 20.54
N LEU A 211 14.05 14.89 21.33
CA LEU A 211 13.91 15.05 22.77
C LEU A 211 14.70 13.92 23.45
N ARG A 212 15.59 14.28 24.36
CA ARG A 212 16.41 13.35 25.17
C ARG A 212 16.31 13.74 26.63
N ASP A 213 16.07 12.75 27.50
CA ASP A 213 16.02 12.93 28.96
C ASP A 213 15.08 14.08 29.42
N GLY A 214 14.03 14.36 28.61
CA GLY A 214 13.06 15.40 28.90
C GLY A 214 13.47 16.82 28.49
N VAL A 215 14.59 16.97 27.76
CA VAL A 215 15.14 18.28 27.28
C VAL A 215 15.24 18.28 25.75
#